data_294a468bdb3ee33c6810b3eb3c29db78
#
_entry.id   294a468bdb3ee33c6810b3eb3c29db78
#
_cell.length_a   1.000
_cell.length_b   1.000
_cell.length_c   1.000
_cell.angle_alpha   90.00
_cell.angle_beta   90.00
_cell.angle_gamma   90.00
#
_symmetry.space_group_name_H-M   'P 1'
#
loop_
_entity.id
_entity.type
_entity.pdbx_description
1 polymer ?
#
loop_
_entity_poly.entity_id
_entity_poly.type
_entity_poly.pdbx_seq_one_letter_code
_entity_poly.pdbx_strand_id
1 'polypeptide(L)'
;MSQSTFLSFCAPLLAAATWGIATPAAAAPSGLTLDKDHPPERLSGDLVRFPTGDEAAVFSVLPGVVVHTHDRTPPVAGARSLGGRSWHVAVSSVDEAVHLALELTHQPGIDAVFPDVRHDARPMSDDPNREGQWYLDLIEMDALHAVSMGDGSVRVAVIDSGIDIDHPDLVDRVDAPYDAHSDDNDPSPDPDEYCYGGSGICDEHGTAVAGVVAATANNGVGIRGMCPECTLIPIKMLGEDGGSLSADVAAFEHAIAEDAAVINNSWGFNVRTSVPAPLAAVISRAATETRDGKGSVVVFAAGNDNREIGDEELQALPEVLCVSAIDNYGYSTSYTNFGPSVDIAAPSATVSISPIDDLTTDFGGTSAAAPVVAGLAAWILSVAPELTAEEVSALIVDTATESPFVTHDADGHHDIYGHGIITPTAVLDALTDSEPDTGTPDSGTPDDADGGDDDGSTDKGGCATVSGTTMGSLWIVVLGLLGLTRRTPARLRTAR
;
A
#
# COMPACT_ATOMS: atom_id res chain seq x y z
N MET A 1 -11.46 -63.64 38.69
CA MET A 1 -11.11 -65.04 38.35
C MET A 1 -10.51 -65.03 36.98
N SER A 2 -9.32 -65.45 36.95
CA SER A 2 -8.46 -66.22 36.09
C SER A 2 -7.76 -65.40 34.97
N GLN A 3 -6.55 -65.11 35.18
CA GLN A 3 -5.19 -65.72 34.89
C GLN A 3 -4.71 -65.42 33.45
N SER A 4 -3.74 -64.55 33.40
CA SER A 4 -2.34 -64.74 32.94
C SER A 4 -2.02 -65.84 31.92
N THR A 5 -1.35 -65.47 30.84
CA THR A 5 -0.19 -66.26 30.39
C THR A 5 0.77 -65.41 29.57
N PHE A 6 2.00 -65.26 30.05
CA PHE A 6 3.21 -64.84 29.35
C PHE A 6 3.64 -65.93 28.37
N LEU A 7 4.05 -65.56 27.18
CA LEU A 7 4.93 -66.40 26.37
C LEU A 7 6.02 -65.54 25.73
N SER A 8 7.19 -65.79 26.29
CA SER A 8 8.51 -65.36 25.80
C SER A 8 8.89 -66.22 24.58
N PHE A 9 9.28 -65.64 23.48
CA PHE A 9 9.99 -66.38 22.44
C PHE A 9 11.22 -65.62 21.93
N CYS A 10 12.28 -66.38 21.88
CA CYS A 10 13.62 -66.05 21.44
C CYS A 10 13.70 -65.47 20.05
N ALA A 11 14.63 -64.52 19.89
CA ALA A 11 15.13 -64.04 18.60
C ALA A 11 16.14 -65.03 17.99
N PRO A 12 16.22 -65.14 16.65
CA PRO A 12 17.45 -65.48 16.00
C PRO A 12 18.09 -64.27 15.31
N LEU A 13 19.39 -64.09 15.54
CA LEU A 13 20.26 -63.23 14.75
C LEU A 13 20.14 -63.62 13.26
N LEU A 14 19.76 -62.65 12.44
CA LEU A 14 20.03 -62.71 10.99
C LEU A 14 20.98 -61.57 10.64
N ALA A 15 22.09 -61.92 10.02
CA ALA A 15 23.11 -61.04 9.48
C ALA A 15 22.48 -60.12 8.43
N ALA A 16 22.54 -58.81 8.64
CA ALA A 16 22.14 -57.82 7.66
C ALA A 16 23.25 -57.70 6.62
N ALA A 17 22.96 -58.15 5.42
CA ALA A 17 23.71 -57.77 4.22
C ALA A 17 23.37 -56.29 3.92
N THR A 18 24.33 -55.41 4.08
CA THR A 18 24.21 -54.02 3.68
C THR A 18 24.22 -53.93 2.15
N TRP A 19 23.03 -53.89 1.57
CA TRP A 19 22.89 -53.39 0.20
C TRP A 19 22.97 -51.87 0.29
N GLY A 20 24.06 -51.30 -0.21
CA GLY A 20 24.18 -49.88 -0.44
C GLY A 20 23.12 -49.44 -1.47
N ILE A 21 22.00 -48.90 -0.96
CA ILE A 21 21.10 -48.16 -1.79
C ILE A 21 21.81 -46.84 -2.10
N ALA A 22 22.37 -46.74 -3.30
CA ALA A 22 22.78 -45.43 -3.84
C ALA A 22 21.52 -44.56 -3.84
N THR A 23 21.50 -43.56 -2.98
CA THR A 23 20.52 -42.49 -3.09
C THR A 23 20.69 -41.87 -4.46
N PRO A 24 19.64 -41.77 -5.30
CA PRO A 24 19.76 -41.02 -6.53
C PRO A 24 20.20 -39.60 -6.15
N ALA A 25 21.23 -39.11 -6.80
CA ALA A 25 21.65 -37.74 -6.69
C ALA A 25 20.36 -36.88 -6.90
N ALA A 26 20.05 -36.06 -5.96
CA ALA A 26 18.93 -35.12 -6.10
C ALA A 26 19.17 -34.39 -7.43
N ALA A 27 18.21 -34.46 -8.34
CA ALA A 27 18.28 -33.70 -9.57
C ALA A 27 18.46 -32.22 -9.13
N ALA A 28 19.46 -31.57 -9.74
CA ALA A 28 19.63 -30.13 -9.52
C ALA A 28 18.30 -29.45 -9.81
N PRO A 29 17.87 -28.46 -8.98
CA PRO A 29 16.65 -27.75 -9.26
C PRO A 29 16.69 -27.20 -10.67
N SER A 30 15.62 -27.41 -11.43
CA SER A 30 15.46 -26.90 -12.80
C SER A 30 15.43 -25.37 -12.72
N GLY A 31 16.59 -24.72 -12.80
CA GLY A 31 16.72 -23.26 -12.84
C GLY A 31 16.76 -22.76 -14.28
N LEU A 32 16.52 -21.47 -14.43
CA LEU A 32 16.74 -20.76 -15.69
C LEU A 32 18.21 -20.90 -16.11
N THR A 33 18.46 -21.47 -17.28
CA THR A 33 19.82 -21.70 -17.82
C THR A 33 19.97 -21.02 -19.16
N LEU A 34 21.21 -20.59 -19.46
CA LEU A 34 21.52 -20.03 -20.76
C LEU A 34 21.75 -21.17 -21.77
N ASP A 35 21.15 -21.05 -22.94
CA ASP A 35 21.29 -21.95 -24.05
C ASP A 35 21.87 -21.21 -25.27
N LYS A 36 22.93 -21.75 -25.87
CA LYS A 36 23.56 -21.17 -27.08
C LYS A 36 22.71 -21.32 -28.33
N ASP A 37 21.89 -22.36 -28.36
CA ASP A 37 21.04 -22.66 -29.51
C ASP A 37 19.77 -21.77 -29.47
N HIS A 38 19.42 -21.25 -28.28
CA HIS A 38 18.34 -20.30 -28.04
C HIS A 38 18.86 -19.13 -27.21
N PRO A 39 19.67 -18.23 -27.81
CA PRO A 39 20.27 -17.12 -27.06
C PRO A 39 19.18 -16.11 -26.56
N PRO A 40 19.49 -15.44 -25.46
CA PRO A 40 18.63 -14.35 -24.98
C PRO A 40 18.44 -13.25 -26.03
N GLU A 41 17.22 -12.73 -26.14
CA GLU A 41 16.85 -11.68 -27.08
C GLU A 41 16.80 -10.33 -26.38
N ARG A 42 17.55 -9.34 -26.87
CA ARG A 42 17.44 -7.98 -26.38
C ARG A 42 16.17 -7.32 -26.91
N LEU A 43 15.34 -6.77 -26.01
CA LEU A 43 14.09 -6.09 -26.38
C LEU A 43 14.29 -4.58 -26.49
N SER A 44 14.60 -3.89 -25.41
CA SER A 44 14.84 -2.45 -25.38
C SER A 44 15.56 -2.06 -24.09
N GLY A 45 16.40 -1.00 -24.13
CA GLY A 45 17.10 -0.54 -22.94
C GLY A 45 17.93 -1.66 -22.29
N ASP A 46 17.63 -2.01 -21.07
CA ASP A 46 18.23 -3.10 -20.27
C ASP A 46 17.37 -4.38 -20.25
N LEU A 47 16.22 -4.39 -20.92
CA LEU A 47 15.31 -5.53 -20.96
C LEU A 47 15.80 -6.62 -21.91
N VAL A 48 15.93 -7.82 -21.39
CA VAL A 48 16.35 -9.02 -22.12
C VAL A 48 15.35 -10.15 -21.88
N ARG A 49 14.94 -10.80 -22.97
CA ARG A 49 14.07 -11.99 -22.93
C ARG A 49 14.95 -13.24 -22.92
N PHE A 50 14.71 -14.10 -21.95
CA PHE A 50 15.35 -15.40 -21.81
C PHE A 50 14.34 -16.50 -22.16
N PRO A 51 14.62 -17.38 -23.12
CA PRO A 51 13.75 -18.51 -23.41
C PRO A 51 13.73 -19.49 -22.23
N THR A 52 12.54 -19.90 -21.79
CA THR A 52 12.32 -20.83 -20.68
C THR A 52 11.34 -21.93 -21.11
N GLY A 53 11.82 -22.98 -21.79
CA GLY A 53 10.93 -24.02 -22.30
C GLY A 53 9.81 -23.46 -23.18
N ASP A 54 8.54 -23.64 -22.78
CA ASP A 54 7.37 -23.15 -23.52
C ASP A 54 7.03 -21.66 -23.24
N GLU A 55 7.72 -21.03 -22.27
CA GLU A 55 7.53 -19.64 -21.89
C GLU A 55 8.84 -18.86 -22.00
N ALA A 56 8.76 -17.53 -21.97
CA ALA A 56 9.92 -16.65 -21.98
C ALA A 56 9.88 -15.72 -20.78
N ALA A 57 10.95 -15.69 -19.99
CA ALA A 57 11.13 -14.74 -18.90
C ALA A 57 11.83 -13.47 -19.41
N VAL A 58 11.34 -12.30 -19.00
CA VAL A 58 11.94 -11.00 -19.31
C VAL A 58 12.51 -10.40 -18.03
N PHE A 59 13.80 -10.02 -18.07
CA PHE A 59 14.49 -9.39 -16.95
C PHE A 59 15.16 -8.08 -17.37
N SER A 60 15.26 -7.16 -16.43
CA SER A 60 16.18 -6.04 -16.51
C SER A 60 17.59 -6.55 -16.16
N VAL A 61 18.51 -6.49 -17.12
CA VAL A 61 19.88 -6.98 -16.98
C VAL A 61 20.81 -5.83 -16.62
N LEU A 62 21.61 -6.02 -15.57
CA LEU A 62 22.65 -5.09 -15.14
C LEU A 62 23.96 -5.37 -15.91
N PRO A 63 24.89 -4.39 -15.99
CA PRO A 63 26.21 -4.59 -16.59
C PRO A 63 27.11 -5.46 -15.70
N GLY A 64 26.80 -6.74 -15.61
CA GLY A 64 27.54 -7.72 -14.81
C GLY A 64 27.12 -9.16 -15.09
N VAL A 65 27.92 -10.08 -14.61
CA VAL A 65 27.66 -11.52 -14.68
C VAL A 65 27.93 -12.16 -13.33
N VAL A 66 27.01 -12.98 -12.86
CA VAL A 66 27.17 -13.79 -11.65
C VAL A 66 27.63 -15.18 -12.07
N VAL A 67 28.74 -15.65 -11.49
CA VAL A 67 29.36 -16.91 -11.82
C VAL A 67 29.55 -17.76 -10.57
N HIS A 68 29.16 -19.03 -10.64
CA HIS A 68 29.45 -20.02 -9.62
C HIS A 68 30.48 -21.03 -10.17
N THR A 69 31.62 -21.14 -9.51
CA THR A 69 32.72 -21.97 -9.94
C THR A 69 32.78 -23.28 -9.17
N HIS A 70 33.35 -24.31 -9.78
CA HIS A 70 33.54 -25.65 -9.16
C HIS A 70 34.40 -25.56 -7.89
N ASP A 71 35.38 -24.69 -7.89
CA ASP A 71 36.26 -24.40 -6.77
C ASP A 71 36.20 -22.91 -6.42
N ARG A 72 37.12 -22.43 -5.59
CA ARG A 72 37.18 -21.00 -5.18
C ARG A 72 38.07 -20.17 -6.11
N THR A 73 38.28 -20.60 -7.33
CA THR A 73 39.10 -19.88 -8.30
C THR A 73 38.24 -18.83 -9.03
N PRO A 74 38.70 -17.57 -9.13
CA PRO A 74 37.97 -16.55 -9.91
C PRO A 74 37.86 -17.01 -11.38
N PRO A 75 36.67 -16.85 -12.01
CA PRO A 75 36.43 -17.25 -13.39
C PRO A 75 37.26 -16.44 -14.41
N VAL A 76 37.47 -15.16 -14.06
CA VAL A 76 38.28 -14.23 -14.89
C VAL A 76 39.06 -13.28 -13.97
N ALA A 77 40.10 -12.64 -14.51
CA ALA A 77 40.85 -11.62 -13.77
C ALA A 77 39.95 -10.41 -13.44
N GLY A 78 39.97 -9.93 -12.18
CA GLY A 78 39.18 -8.82 -11.73
C GLY A 78 37.78 -9.18 -11.22
N ALA A 79 37.40 -10.45 -11.23
CA ALA A 79 36.13 -10.89 -10.62
C ALA A 79 36.10 -10.59 -9.11
N ARG A 80 35.00 -9.99 -8.64
CA ARG A 80 34.76 -9.69 -7.23
C ARG A 80 34.10 -10.89 -6.56
N SER A 81 34.63 -11.37 -5.46
CA SER A 81 34.03 -12.45 -4.68
C SER A 81 32.70 -11.99 -4.04
N LEU A 82 31.67 -12.82 -4.20
CA LEU A 82 30.38 -12.71 -3.50
C LEU A 82 30.32 -13.61 -2.25
N GLY A 83 31.36 -14.41 -2.05
CA GLY A 83 31.45 -15.40 -0.97
C GLY A 83 31.45 -16.83 -1.48
N GLY A 84 32.08 -17.76 -0.76
CA GLY A 84 32.15 -19.16 -1.15
C GLY A 84 32.82 -19.38 -2.49
N ARG A 85 32.08 -19.85 -3.48
CA ARG A 85 32.47 -20.11 -4.84
C ARG A 85 31.79 -19.20 -5.87
N SER A 86 31.13 -18.12 -5.39
CA SER A 86 30.37 -17.21 -6.23
C SER A 86 31.13 -15.92 -6.48
N TRP A 87 31.05 -15.41 -7.70
CA TRP A 87 31.79 -14.27 -8.19
C TRP A 87 30.89 -13.34 -9.00
N HIS A 88 31.20 -12.06 -8.96
CA HIS A 88 30.61 -11.07 -9.84
C HIS A 88 31.68 -10.51 -10.77
N VAL A 89 31.37 -10.49 -12.06
CA VAL A 89 32.22 -9.92 -13.12
C VAL A 89 31.51 -8.70 -13.67
N ALA A 90 32.05 -7.52 -13.40
CA ALA A 90 31.52 -6.28 -13.96
C ALA A 90 31.93 -6.15 -15.43
N VAL A 91 31.02 -5.66 -16.26
CA VAL A 91 31.23 -5.38 -17.69
C VAL A 91 30.72 -4.00 -18.04
N SER A 92 30.95 -3.52 -19.25
CA SER A 92 30.65 -2.13 -19.65
C SER A 92 29.21 -1.94 -20.15
N SER A 93 28.51 -3.03 -20.52
CA SER A 93 27.17 -2.99 -21.09
C SER A 93 26.38 -4.27 -20.84
N VAL A 94 25.07 -4.19 -21.03
CA VAL A 94 24.13 -5.30 -20.97
C VAL A 94 24.45 -6.34 -22.06
N ASP A 95 24.80 -5.90 -23.28
CA ASP A 95 25.17 -6.81 -24.38
C ASP A 95 26.45 -7.62 -24.05
N GLU A 96 27.41 -6.95 -23.43
CA GLU A 96 28.63 -7.61 -22.96
C GLU A 96 28.35 -8.59 -21.83
N ALA A 97 27.41 -8.29 -20.92
CA ALA A 97 26.99 -9.20 -19.84
C ALA A 97 26.36 -10.48 -20.42
N VAL A 98 25.41 -10.36 -21.35
CA VAL A 98 24.79 -11.50 -22.01
C VAL A 98 25.82 -12.32 -22.79
N HIS A 99 26.72 -11.66 -23.53
CA HIS A 99 27.76 -12.33 -24.32
C HIS A 99 28.74 -13.08 -23.42
N LEU A 100 29.26 -12.43 -22.38
CA LEU A 100 30.19 -13.05 -21.44
C LEU A 100 29.54 -14.24 -20.69
N ALA A 101 28.27 -14.10 -20.29
CA ALA A 101 27.58 -15.20 -19.63
C ALA A 101 27.45 -16.42 -20.57
N LEU A 102 27.12 -16.24 -21.85
CA LEU A 102 27.07 -17.29 -22.86
C LEU A 102 28.45 -17.91 -23.11
N GLU A 103 29.53 -17.13 -23.11
CA GLU A 103 30.89 -17.66 -23.24
C GLU A 103 31.29 -18.53 -22.04
N LEU A 104 30.94 -18.09 -20.83
CA LEU A 104 31.33 -18.78 -19.60
C LEU A 104 30.50 -20.04 -19.33
N THR A 105 29.26 -20.14 -19.82
CA THR A 105 28.35 -21.27 -19.58
C THR A 105 28.96 -22.65 -19.85
N HIS A 106 29.93 -22.75 -20.78
CA HIS A 106 30.51 -24.04 -21.20
C HIS A 106 31.99 -24.14 -20.85
N GLN A 107 32.52 -23.22 -20.04
CA GLN A 107 33.94 -23.32 -19.66
C GLN A 107 34.15 -24.35 -18.55
N PRO A 108 35.22 -25.14 -18.61
CA PRO A 108 35.56 -26.05 -17.53
C PRO A 108 35.76 -25.29 -16.20
N GLY A 109 35.20 -25.83 -15.14
CA GLY A 109 35.30 -25.22 -13.80
C GLY A 109 34.20 -24.20 -13.47
N ILE A 110 33.26 -23.96 -14.38
CA ILE A 110 32.06 -23.17 -14.15
C ILE A 110 30.88 -24.11 -13.90
N ASP A 111 30.26 -24.02 -12.74
CA ASP A 111 29.09 -24.82 -12.37
C ASP A 111 27.80 -24.13 -12.81
N ALA A 112 27.74 -22.80 -12.71
CA ALA A 112 26.60 -21.98 -13.14
C ALA A 112 27.05 -20.57 -13.48
N VAL A 113 26.37 -19.95 -14.45
CA VAL A 113 26.58 -18.56 -14.83
C VAL A 113 25.28 -17.96 -15.35
N PHE A 114 25.03 -16.69 -14.98
CA PHE A 114 23.90 -15.94 -15.47
C PHE A 114 24.24 -14.44 -15.51
N PRO A 115 23.71 -13.64 -16.44
CA PRO A 115 23.81 -12.20 -16.36
C PRO A 115 23.28 -11.69 -15.01
N ASP A 116 23.88 -10.65 -14.47
CA ASP A 116 23.35 -10.01 -13.27
C ASP A 116 22.00 -9.37 -13.62
N VAL A 117 20.93 -9.79 -12.95
CA VAL A 117 19.58 -9.33 -13.25
C VAL A 117 19.01 -8.59 -12.06
N ARG A 118 18.33 -7.50 -12.36
CA ARG A 118 17.46 -6.87 -11.37
C ARG A 118 16.20 -7.71 -11.27
N HIS A 119 15.84 -8.10 -10.09
CA HIS A 119 14.57 -8.70 -9.79
C HIS A 119 13.95 -7.90 -8.65
N ASP A 120 12.67 -7.66 -8.75
CA ASP A 120 11.91 -7.16 -7.63
C ASP A 120 11.75 -8.34 -6.66
N ALA A 121 12.57 -8.34 -5.61
CA ALA A 121 12.34 -9.25 -4.49
C ALA A 121 11.14 -8.67 -3.73
N ARG A 122 9.95 -9.07 -4.12
CA ARG A 122 8.79 -8.85 -3.26
C ARG A 122 9.00 -9.72 -2.02
N PRO A 123 8.90 -9.16 -0.81
CA PRO A 123 8.76 -10.00 0.37
C PRO A 123 7.60 -10.95 0.09
N MET A 124 7.84 -12.25 0.10
CA MET A 124 6.72 -13.20 0.05
C MET A 124 5.93 -12.95 1.33
N SER A 125 4.68 -12.51 1.17
CA SER A 125 3.73 -12.48 2.27
C SER A 125 3.55 -13.91 2.79
N ASP A 126 3.53 -14.11 4.08
CA ASP A 126 3.08 -15.38 4.66
C ASP A 126 1.56 -15.39 4.90
N ASP A 127 0.86 -14.29 4.54
CA ASP A 127 -0.60 -14.22 4.57
C ASP A 127 -1.16 -15.11 3.46
N PRO A 128 -1.91 -16.16 3.79
CA PRO A 128 -2.23 -17.25 2.86
C PRO A 128 -3.09 -16.80 1.67
N ASN A 129 -3.82 -15.70 1.79
CA ASN A 129 -4.73 -15.22 0.76
C ASN A 129 -4.24 -13.94 0.06
N ARG A 130 -3.00 -13.47 0.31
CA ARG A 130 -2.42 -12.28 -0.34
C ARG A 130 -2.45 -12.38 -1.87
N GLU A 131 -2.21 -13.57 -2.44
CA GLU A 131 -2.26 -13.80 -3.89
C GLU A 131 -3.65 -13.55 -4.49
N GLY A 132 -4.72 -13.70 -3.69
CA GLY A 132 -6.09 -13.40 -4.11
C GLY A 132 -6.43 -11.90 -4.10
N GLN A 133 -5.62 -11.07 -3.46
CA GLN A 133 -5.85 -9.63 -3.32
C GLN A 133 -5.39 -8.85 -4.57
N TRP A 134 -6.02 -9.14 -5.71
CA TRP A 134 -5.72 -8.52 -7.01
C TRP A 134 -5.72 -6.98 -6.97
N TYR A 135 -6.50 -6.40 -6.07
CA TYR A 135 -6.62 -4.95 -5.91
C TYR A 135 -5.32 -4.31 -5.40
N LEU A 136 -4.57 -4.98 -4.54
CA LEU A 136 -3.25 -4.52 -4.10
C LEU A 136 -2.23 -4.54 -5.24
N ASP A 137 -2.34 -5.56 -6.14
CA ASP A 137 -1.47 -5.66 -7.31
C ASP A 137 -1.83 -4.61 -8.37
N LEU A 138 -3.13 -4.35 -8.58
CA LEU A 138 -3.62 -3.38 -9.55
C LEU A 138 -3.13 -1.96 -9.27
N ILE A 139 -3.09 -1.57 -7.99
CA ILE A 139 -2.64 -0.24 -7.55
C ILE A 139 -1.17 -0.23 -7.10
N GLU A 140 -0.45 -1.33 -7.26
CA GLU A 140 0.97 -1.47 -6.89
C GLU A 140 1.27 -1.15 -5.41
N MET A 141 0.34 -1.52 -4.49
CA MET A 141 0.45 -1.20 -3.06
C MET A 141 1.70 -1.82 -2.40
N ASP A 142 2.23 -2.92 -2.93
CA ASP A 142 3.46 -3.54 -2.44
C ASP A 142 4.67 -2.58 -2.47
N ALA A 143 4.68 -1.59 -3.36
CA ALA A 143 5.75 -0.58 -3.39
C ALA A 143 5.72 0.29 -2.13
N LEU A 144 4.54 0.66 -1.65
CA LEU A 144 4.37 1.41 -0.41
C LEU A 144 4.66 0.53 0.82
N HIS A 145 4.19 -0.72 0.81
CA HIS A 145 4.47 -1.69 1.87
C HIS A 145 5.96 -2.02 2.02
N ALA A 146 6.74 -1.88 0.95
CA ALA A 146 8.20 -2.00 1.02
C ALA A 146 8.88 -0.83 1.77
N VAL A 147 8.21 0.32 1.86
CA VAL A 147 8.67 1.50 2.60
C VAL A 147 8.19 1.44 4.05
N SER A 148 6.90 1.22 4.26
CA SER A 148 6.26 1.12 5.58
C SER A 148 5.01 0.24 5.50
N MET A 149 4.73 -0.52 6.56
CA MET A 149 3.47 -1.24 6.76
C MET A 149 2.43 -0.39 7.49
N GLY A 150 2.73 0.87 7.77
CA GLY A 150 1.91 1.75 8.58
C GLY A 150 2.56 2.05 9.93
N ASP A 151 1.80 2.68 10.83
CA ASP A 151 2.21 2.99 12.21
C ASP A 151 1.01 2.92 13.15
N GLY A 152 1.16 2.24 14.28
CA GLY A 152 0.09 2.05 15.27
C GLY A 152 -0.41 3.35 15.93
N SER A 153 0.29 4.48 15.77
CA SER A 153 -0.21 5.79 16.20
C SER A 153 -1.30 6.35 15.26
N VAL A 154 -1.40 5.82 14.03
CA VAL A 154 -2.46 6.20 13.09
C VAL A 154 -3.69 5.35 13.36
N ARG A 155 -4.76 6.01 13.80
CA ARG A 155 -6.02 5.37 14.21
C ARG A 155 -7.07 5.54 13.12
N VAL A 156 -7.63 4.43 12.67
CA VAL A 156 -8.66 4.39 11.62
C VAL A 156 -9.98 3.95 12.20
N ALA A 157 -10.96 4.82 12.24
CA ALA A 157 -12.32 4.44 12.60
C ALA A 157 -13.02 3.79 11.40
N VAL A 158 -13.56 2.60 11.60
CA VAL A 158 -14.45 1.93 10.65
C VAL A 158 -15.85 1.97 11.24
N ILE A 159 -16.68 2.88 10.70
CA ILE A 159 -18.07 3.02 11.09
C ILE A 159 -18.92 2.19 10.12
N ASP A 160 -19.48 1.08 10.61
CA ASP A 160 -20.14 0.09 9.75
C ASP A 160 -21.17 -0.74 10.53
N SER A 161 -21.49 -1.93 10.05
CA SER A 161 -22.17 -3.01 10.77
C SER A 161 -21.22 -3.68 11.77
N GLY A 162 -21.49 -4.88 12.24
CA GLY A 162 -20.63 -5.61 13.18
C GLY A 162 -19.20 -5.83 12.66
N ILE A 163 -18.24 -5.71 13.55
CA ILE A 163 -16.81 -5.98 13.29
C ILE A 163 -16.32 -7.01 14.30
N ASP A 164 -15.86 -8.16 13.81
CA ASP A 164 -15.29 -9.23 14.64
C ASP A 164 -13.93 -8.79 15.21
N ILE A 165 -13.98 -8.24 16.41
CA ILE A 165 -12.79 -7.72 17.12
C ILE A 165 -11.86 -8.83 17.64
N ASP A 166 -12.34 -10.06 17.68
CA ASP A 166 -11.57 -11.25 18.06
C ASP A 166 -11.01 -12.00 16.85
N HIS A 167 -11.31 -11.53 15.62
CA HIS A 167 -10.78 -12.14 14.40
C HIS A 167 -9.25 -12.17 14.43
N PRO A 168 -8.60 -13.34 14.21
CA PRO A 168 -7.16 -13.48 14.38
C PRO A 168 -6.31 -12.56 13.48
N ASP A 169 -6.91 -12.03 12.40
CA ASP A 169 -6.26 -11.08 11.49
C ASP A 169 -6.46 -9.59 11.88
N LEU A 170 -7.32 -9.30 12.88
CA LEU A 170 -7.62 -7.95 13.36
C LEU A 170 -7.23 -7.70 14.83
N VAL A 171 -7.29 -8.71 15.67
CA VAL A 171 -7.26 -8.60 17.14
C VAL A 171 -6.07 -7.76 17.67
N ASP A 172 -4.93 -7.84 17.01
CA ASP A 172 -3.74 -7.07 17.39
C ASP A 172 -3.78 -5.60 16.95
N ARG A 173 -4.79 -5.21 16.15
CA ARG A 173 -4.98 -3.85 15.62
C ARG A 173 -6.10 -3.10 16.33
N VAL A 174 -6.98 -3.79 17.05
CA VAL A 174 -8.19 -3.21 17.67
C VAL A 174 -7.86 -2.35 18.88
N ASP A 175 -8.42 -1.15 18.93
CA ASP A 175 -8.43 -0.26 20.09
C ASP A 175 -9.76 0.48 20.15
N ALA A 176 -10.20 0.84 21.37
CA ALA A 176 -11.41 1.62 21.65
C ALA A 176 -12.67 1.18 20.87
N PRO A 177 -13.06 -0.11 20.86
CA PRO A 177 -14.24 -0.58 20.17
C PRO A 177 -15.52 0.04 20.78
N TYR A 178 -16.53 0.31 19.93
CA TYR A 178 -17.80 0.89 20.36
C TYR A 178 -18.97 0.41 19.50
N ASP A 179 -20.07 0.05 20.14
CA ASP A 179 -21.38 -0.17 19.51
C ASP A 179 -22.30 1.03 19.73
N ALA A 180 -22.42 1.90 18.74
CA ALA A 180 -23.32 3.06 18.77
C ALA A 180 -24.79 2.66 18.54
N HIS A 181 -25.06 1.45 18.02
CA HIS A 181 -26.41 0.93 17.85
C HIS A 181 -27.01 0.49 19.20
N SER A 182 -26.24 -0.19 20.03
CA SER A 182 -26.64 -0.73 21.34
C SER A 182 -26.18 0.13 22.53
N ASP A 183 -25.31 1.13 22.28
CA ASP A 183 -24.68 2.01 23.29
C ASP A 183 -23.84 1.21 24.30
N ASP A 184 -22.96 0.34 23.76
CA ASP A 184 -21.98 -0.41 24.58
C ASP A 184 -20.60 -0.47 23.89
N ASN A 185 -19.71 -1.36 24.33
CA ASN A 185 -18.33 -1.46 23.80
C ASN A 185 -18.08 -2.77 23.05
N ASP A 186 -19.12 -3.46 22.62
CA ASP A 186 -19.01 -4.71 21.87
C ASP A 186 -19.57 -4.57 20.46
N PRO A 187 -18.78 -4.12 19.48
CA PRO A 187 -19.22 -3.97 18.10
C PRO A 187 -19.23 -5.29 17.34
N SER A 188 -19.07 -6.43 18.02
CA SER A 188 -19.04 -7.74 17.36
C SER A 188 -20.32 -8.00 16.58
N PRO A 189 -20.22 -8.67 15.43
CA PRO A 189 -21.40 -8.99 14.62
C PRO A 189 -22.29 -10.02 15.33
N ASP A 190 -23.60 -9.85 15.24
CA ASP A 190 -24.57 -10.83 15.74
C ASP A 190 -24.71 -11.98 14.72
N PRO A 191 -24.37 -13.24 15.07
CA PRO A 191 -24.51 -14.39 14.17
C PRO A 191 -25.94 -14.63 13.67
N ASP A 192 -26.94 -14.17 14.39
CA ASP A 192 -28.35 -14.29 13.99
C ASP A 192 -28.72 -13.27 12.88
N GLU A 193 -27.89 -12.25 12.68
CA GLU A 193 -28.03 -11.18 11.68
C GLU A 193 -27.12 -11.37 10.44
N TYR A 194 -26.44 -12.50 10.31
CA TYR A 194 -25.62 -12.78 9.14
C TYR A 194 -26.45 -13.02 7.88
N CYS A 195 -26.00 -12.42 6.77
CA CYS A 195 -26.67 -12.61 5.48
C CYS A 195 -26.20 -13.86 4.74
N TYR A 196 -26.72 -14.99 5.07
CA TYR A 196 -26.51 -16.23 4.29
C TYR A 196 -27.19 -16.17 2.91
N GLY A 197 -26.74 -15.24 2.04
CA GLY A 197 -27.22 -15.07 0.67
C GLY A 197 -28.56 -14.32 0.56
N GLY A 198 -28.92 -13.52 1.54
CA GLY A 198 -30.10 -12.65 1.55
C GLY A 198 -29.81 -11.23 1.05
N SER A 199 -30.87 -10.45 0.83
CA SER A 199 -30.79 -9.01 0.62
C SER A 199 -31.11 -8.31 1.94
N GLY A 200 -30.13 -7.69 2.57
CA GLY A 200 -30.29 -6.96 3.81
C GLY A 200 -28.98 -6.29 4.22
N ILE A 201 -28.99 -5.60 5.36
CA ILE A 201 -27.75 -5.17 6.01
C ILE A 201 -27.20 -6.42 6.69
N CYS A 202 -25.98 -6.79 6.30
CA CYS A 202 -25.32 -7.99 6.77
C CYS A 202 -24.36 -7.60 7.89
N ASP A 203 -24.55 -8.17 9.06
CA ASP A 203 -23.77 -7.74 10.24
C ASP A 203 -22.27 -8.07 10.13
N GLU A 204 -21.91 -9.04 9.26
CA GLU A 204 -20.53 -9.36 8.92
C GLU A 204 -19.81 -8.35 7.99
N HIS A 205 -20.53 -7.40 7.38
CA HIS A 205 -19.99 -6.48 6.37
C HIS A 205 -18.83 -5.62 6.93
N GLY A 206 -18.97 -5.09 8.13
CA GLY A 206 -17.94 -4.28 8.76
C GLY A 206 -16.63 -5.01 9.00
N THR A 207 -16.67 -6.33 9.26
CA THR A 207 -15.46 -7.16 9.38
C THR A 207 -14.66 -7.18 8.08
N ALA A 208 -15.34 -7.35 6.94
CA ALA A 208 -14.70 -7.35 5.64
C ALA A 208 -14.11 -5.97 5.29
N VAL A 209 -14.82 -4.89 5.62
CA VAL A 209 -14.33 -3.50 5.48
C VAL A 209 -13.06 -3.29 6.31
N ALA A 210 -13.09 -3.67 7.60
CA ALA A 210 -11.94 -3.53 8.51
C ALA A 210 -10.72 -4.33 8.02
N GLY A 211 -10.93 -5.51 7.46
CA GLY A 211 -9.87 -6.32 6.87
C GLY A 211 -9.16 -5.63 5.71
N VAL A 212 -9.89 -5.00 4.79
CA VAL A 212 -9.28 -4.23 3.70
C VAL A 212 -8.46 -3.06 4.25
N VAL A 213 -8.92 -2.39 5.30
CA VAL A 213 -8.17 -1.26 5.92
C VAL A 213 -6.88 -1.73 6.56
N ALA A 214 -6.94 -2.72 7.48
CA ALA A 214 -5.81 -2.96 8.38
C ALA A 214 -5.65 -4.42 8.85
N ALA A 215 -6.05 -5.43 8.05
CA ALA A 215 -5.68 -6.81 8.35
C ALA A 215 -4.17 -6.92 8.55
N THR A 216 -3.76 -7.63 9.59
CA THR A 216 -2.37 -7.71 10.04
C THR A 216 -1.50 -8.46 9.03
N ALA A 217 -0.48 -7.81 8.48
CA ALA A 217 0.40 -8.45 7.50
C ALA A 217 1.38 -9.42 8.13
N ASN A 218 1.72 -10.48 7.39
CA ASN A 218 2.77 -11.45 7.71
C ASN A 218 2.55 -12.16 9.07
N ASN A 219 1.31 -12.45 9.41
CA ASN A 219 0.93 -13.20 10.60
C ASN A 219 0.56 -14.68 10.31
N GLY A 220 0.62 -15.09 9.04
CA GLY A 220 0.27 -16.44 8.58
C GLY A 220 -1.23 -16.71 8.55
N VAL A 221 -2.07 -15.66 8.65
CA VAL A 221 -3.53 -15.73 8.68
C VAL A 221 -4.10 -14.80 7.60
N GLY A 222 -5.29 -15.08 7.12
CA GLY A 222 -6.14 -14.20 6.32
C GLY A 222 -5.46 -13.49 5.15
N ILE A 223 -5.48 -12.18 5.18
CA ILE A 223 -5.07 -11.26 4.11
C ILE A 223 -4.09 -10.20 4.62
N ARG A 224 -3.73 -9.26 3.75
CA ARG A 224 -2.99 -8.05 4.13
C ARG A 224 -3.86 -6.82 3.93
N GLY A 225 -4.00 -5.99 4.95
CA GLY A 225 -4.66 -4.69 4.85
C GLY A 225 -3.87 -3.66 4.04
N MET A 226 -4.50 -2.54 3.73
CA MET A 226 -3.85 -1.39 3.09
C MET A 226 -2.84 -0.70 4.03
N CYS A 227 -3.15 -0.64 5.35
CA CYS A 227 -2.28 -0.14 6.41
C CYS A 227 -2.16 -1.16 7.55
N PRO A 228 -1.41 -2.26 7.36
CA PRO A 228 -1.43 -3.42 8.25
C PRO A 228 -0.98 -3.17 9.69
N GLU A 229 -0.19 -2.12 9.93
CA GLU A 229 0.27 -1.74 11.27
C GLU A 229 -0.49 -0.56 11.87
N CYS A 230 -1.49 0.01 11.14
CA CYS A 230 -2.39 1.02 11.68
C CYS A 230 -3.33 0.42 12.74
N THR A 231 -3.82 1.25 13.64
CA THR A 231 -4.78 0.86 14.68
C THR A 231 -6.21 1.04 14.19
N LEU A 232 -7.07 0.06 14.42
CA LEU A 232 -8.50 0.13 14.13
C LEU A 232 -9.28 0.60 15.35
N ILE A 233 -10.26 1.49 15.11
CA ILE A 233 -11.34 1.83 16.03
C ILE A 233 -12.63 1.24 15.43
N PRO A 234 -13.04 0.01 15.81
CA PRO A 234 -14.26 -0.60 15.33
C PRO A 234 -15.48 0.07 15.90
N ILE A 235 -16.40 0.53 15.03
CA ILE A 235 -17.63 1.22 15.48
C ILE A 235 -18.82 0.59 14.75
N LYS A 236 -19.66 -0.14 15.50
CA LYS A 236 -20.92 -0.66 14.99
C LYS A 236 -21.99 0.44 15.08
N MET A 237 -22.61 0.75 13.96
CA MET A 237 -23.66 1.75 13.87
C MET A 237 -24.93 1.20 13.18
N LEU A 238 -24.77 0.14 12.37
CA LEU A 238 -25.85 -0.52 11.66
C LEU A 238 -26.18 -1.87 12.32
N GLY A 239 -27.45 -2.15 12.52
CA GLY A 239 -27.99 -3.45 12.89
C GLY A 239 -29.00 -3.94 11.84
N GLU A 240 -29.71 -5.05 12.10
CA GLU A 240 -30.72 -5.64 11.21
C GLU A 240 -31.79 -4.63 10.74
N ASP A 241 -32.21 -3.76 11.64
CA ASP A 241 -33.20 -2.71 11.38
C ASP A 241 -32.63 -1.45 10.70
N GLY A 242 -31.32 -1.46 10.36
CA GLY A 242 -30.58 -0.31 9.81
C GLY A 242 -29.97 0.56 10.90
N GLY A 243 -29.54 1.77 10.53
CA GLY A 243 -29.01 2.79 11.43
C GLY A 243 -30.07 3.78 11.92
N SER A 244 -29.68 4.56 12.91
CA SER A 244 -30.47 5.70 13.38
C SER A 244 -29.61 6.95 13.41
N LEU A 245 -30.23 8.14 13.25
CA LEU A 245 -29.48 9.40 13.32
C LEU A 245 -28.73 9.57 14.66
N SER A 246 -29.24 9.01 15.75
CA SER A 246 -28.55 9.04 17.04
C SER A 246 -27.31 8.15 17.05
N ALA A 247 -27.39 6.97 16.45
CA ALA A 247 -26.24 6.07 16.28
C ALA A 247 -25.21 6.66 15.32
N ASP A 248 -25.65 7.26 14.19
CA ASP A 248 -24.77 7.93 13.23
C ASP A 248 -23.94 9.02 13.92
N VAL A 249 -24.62 9.91 14.69
CA VAL A 249 -23.95 11.00 15.42
C VAL A 249 -23.04 10.45 16.52
N ALA A 250 -23.49 9.45 17.28
CA ALA A 250 -22.69 8.84 18.35
C ALA A 250 -21.42 8.16 17.82
N ALA A 251 -21.50 7.50 16.66
CA ALA A 251 -20.36 6.87 16.00
C ALA A 251 -19.28 7.89 15.62
N PHE A 252 -19.67 9.02 15.01
CA PHE A 252 -18.72 10.10 14.70
C PHE A 252 -18.18 10.79 15.95
N GLU A 253 -19.01 11.02 16.98
CA GLU A 253 -18.54 11.59 18.24
C GLU A 253 -17.52 10.67 18.94
N HIS A 254 -17.69 9.35 18.87
CA HIS A 254 -16.72 8.40 19.38
C HIS A 254 -15.41 8.46 18.55
N ALA A 255 -15.49 8.47 17.22
CA ALA A 255 -14.31 8.61 16.36
C ALA A 255 -13.54 9.91 16.65
N ILE A 256 -14.24 11.02 16.92
CA ILE A 256 -13.61 12.30 17.33
C ILE A 256 -12.96 12.17 18.70
N ALA A 257 -13.67 11.59 19.68
CA ALA A 257 -13.16 11.45 21.04
C ALA A 257 -11.89 10.58 21.13
N GLU A 258 -11.80 9.59 20.24
CA GLU A 258 -10.65 8.69 20.10
C GLU A 258 -9.59 9.22 19.13
N ASP A 259 -9.71 10.46 18.67
CA ASP A 259 -8.77 11.15 17.78
C ASP A 259 -8.44 10.37 16.50
N ALA A 260 -9.47 9.79 15.85
CA ALA A 260 -9.32 9.04 14.61
C ALA A 260 -8.65 9.89 13.53
N ALA A 261 -7.62 9.37 12.89
CA ALA A 261 -6.93 10.05 11.81
C ALA A 261 -7.66 9.90 10.46
N VAL A 262 -8.35 8.78 10.29
CA VAL A 262 -9.16 8.46 9.11
C VAL A 262 -10.49 7.87 9.61
N ILE A 263 -11.57 8.16 8.92
CA ILE A 263 -12.91 7.61 9.20
C ILE A 263 -13.45 7.01 7.92
N ASN A 264 -13.57 5.68 7.86
CA ASN A 264 -14.17 4.97 6.75
C ASN A 264 -15.67 4.76 6.95
N ASN A 265 -16.44 5.06 5.90
CA ASN A 265 -17.89 4.90 5.88
C ASN A 265 -18.30 4.16 4.61
N SER A 266 -18.50 2.84 4.74
CA SER A 266 -18.92 1.98 3.63
C SER A 266 -20.46 1.81 3.60
N TRP A 267 -21.18 2.87 3.93
CA TRP A 267 -22.63 2.93 4.03
C TRP A 267 -23.20 4.26 3.49
N GLY A 268 -24.52 4.34 3.40
CA GLY A 268 -25.25 5.53 2.98
C GLY A 268 -26.76 5.35 3.14
N PHE A 269 -27.51 6.39 2.85
CA PHE A 269 -28.98 6.32 2.91
C PHE A 269 -29.53 5.60 1.68
N ASN A 270 -30.48 4.67 1.87
CA ASN A 270 -31.16 3.92 0.81
C ASN A 270 -32.07 4.79 -0.07
N VAL A 271 -32.25 6.06 0.29
CA VAL A 271 -33.07 7.01 -0.43
C VAL A 271 -32.32 8.32 -0.60
N ARG A 272 -32.52 8.97 -1.73
CA ARG A 272 -31.99 10.31 -1.97
C ARG A 272 -32.60 11.29 -0.96
N THR A 273 -31.79 11.84 -0.08
CA THR A 273 -32.24 12.74 0.98
C THR A 273 -31.16 13.71 1.39
N SER A 274 -31.56 14.86 1.88
CA SER A 274 -30.61 15.81 2.47
C SER A 274 -30.04 15.27 3.78
N VAL A 275 -28.76 15.51 3.98
CA VAL A 275 -28.08 15.12 5.23
C VAL A 275 -28.71 15.83 6.42
N PRO A 276 -29.14 15.12 7.47
CA PRO A 276 -29.62 15.78 8.71
C PRO A 276 -28.55 16.70 9.31
N ALA A 277 -28.92 17.88 9.70
CA ALA A 277 -27.99 18.91 10.18
C ALA A 277 -27.09 18.46 11.34
N PRO A 278 -27.54 17.65 12.35
CA PRO A 278 -26.64 17.13 13.38
C PRO A 278 -25.53 16.22 12.80
N LEU A 279 -25.86 15.39 11.80
CA LEU A 279 -24.90 14.50 11.16
C LEU A 279 -23.89 15.30 10.32
N ALA A 280 -24.37 16.25 9.51
CA ALA A 280 -23.46 17.12 8.76
C ALA A 280 -22.50 17.90 9.68
N ALA A 281 -23.00 18.37 10.82
CA ALA A 281 -22.20 19.10 11.79
C ALA A 281 -21.09 18.23 12.44
N VAL A 282 -21.40 16.99 12.81
CA VAL A 282 -20.40 16.11 13.43
C VAL A 282 -19.37 15.64 12.41
N ILE A 283 -19.76 15.38 11.15
CA ILE A 283 -18.82 15.08 10.05
C ILE A 283 -17.84 16.25 9.83
N SER A 284 -18.36 17.48 9.77
CA SER A 284 -17.50 18.68 9.61
C SER A 284 -16.55 18.87 10.80
N ARG A 285 -16.97 18.55 12.03
CA ARG A 285 -16.10 18.56 13.21
C ARG A 285 -15.01 17.49 13.12
N ALA A 286 -15.35 16.28 12.72
CA ALA A 286 -14.37 15.21 12.51
C ALA A 286 -13.29 15.64 11.51
N ALA A 287 -13.69 16.25 10.42
CA ALA A 287 -12.77 16.71 9.38
C ALA A 287 -11.89 17.91 9.77
N THR A 288 -12.16 18.57 10.93
CA THR A 288 -11.47 19.84 11.28
C THR A 288 -10.92 19.90 12.70
N GLU A 289 -11.44 19.11 13.65
CA GLU A 289 -11.09 19.25 15.07
C GLU A 289 -10.14 18.18 15.61
N THR A 290 -10.11 16.99 15.01
CA THR A 290 -9.22 15.88 15.40
C THR A 290 -7.76 16.21 15.09
N ARG A 291 -6.83 15.40 15.62
CA ARG A 291 -5.39 15.49 15.34
C ARG A 291 -4.83 16.90 15.60
N ASP A 292 -5.19 17.50 16.71
CA ASP A 292 -4.79 18.88 17.06
C ASP A 292 -5.20 19.92 15.99
N GLY A 293 -6.39 19.75 15.39
CA GLY A 293 -6.95 20.65 14.38
C GLY A 293 -6.50 20.38 12.95
N LYS A 294 -5.83 19.27 12.68
CA LYS A 294 -5.50 18.81 11.32
C LYS A 294 -6.67 18.08 10.65
N GLY A 295 -7.62 17.58 11.44
CA GLY A 295 -8.83 16.89 11.00
C GLY A 295 -8.60 15.41 10.65
N SER A 296 -9.71 14.66 10.58
CA SER A 296 -9.76 13.29 10.05
C SER A 296 -10.06 13.30 8.56
N VAL A 297 -9.40 12.44 7.79
CA VAL A 297 -9.82 12.13 6.41
C VAL A 297 -11.11 11.33 6.48
N VAL A 298 -12.23 11.90 6.02
CA VAL A 298 -13.54 11.26 6.03
C VAL A 298 -13.83 10.66 4.65
N VAL A 299 -13.87 9.35 4.56
CA VAL A 299 -14.08 8.61 3.30
C VAL A 299 -15.48 8.03 3.30
N PHE A 300 -16.20 8.20 2.17
CA PHE A 300 -17.50 7.58 1.94
C PHE A 300 -17.54 6.79 0.63
N ALA A 301 -18.17 5.63 0.66
CA ALA A 301 -18.57 4.91 -0.53
C ALA A 301 -19.60 5.69 -1.35
N ALA A 302 -19.44 5.70 -2.69
CA ALA A 302 -20.35 6.43 -3.58
C ALA A 302 -21.78 5.86 -3.61
N GLY A 303 -21.94 4.57 -3.28
CA GLY A 303 -23.19 3.82 -3.35
C GLY A 303 -23.32 2.95 -4.60
N ASN A 304 -24.29 2.03 -4.60
CA ASN A 304 -24.36 0.89 -5.55
C ASN A 304 -25.65 0.85 -6.37
N ASP A 305 -26.30 1.99 -6.63
CA ASP A 305 -27.59 2.06 -7.29
C ASP A 305 -27.50 2.46 -8.76
N ASN A 306 -26.29 2.64 -9.30
CA ASN A 306 -26.06 3.15 -10.66
C ASN A 306 -26.86 4.44 -10.95
N ARG A 307 -26.78 5.40 -10.03
CA ARG A 307 -27.49 6.68 -10.12
C ARG A 307 -26.57 7.85 -9.84
N GLU A 308 -27.02 9.01 -10.27
CA GLU A 308 -26.37 10.28 -9.94
C GLU A 308 -26.55 10.61 -8.45
N ILE A 309 -25.46 11.00 -7.80
CA ILE A 309 -25.42 11.49 -6.42
C ILE A 309 -25.99 12.91 -6.40
N GLY A 310 -26.92 13.16 -5.50
CA GLY A 310 -27.48 14.51 -5.32
C GLY A 310 -26.59 15.41 -4.51
N ASP A 311 -26.66 16.71 -4.80
CA ASP A 311 -25.91 17.75 -4.07
C ASP A 311 -26.20 17.81 -2.58
N GLU A 312 -27.31 17.22 -2.15
CA GLU A 312 -27.77 17.18 -0.77
C GLU A 312 -27.37 15.93 0.01
N GLU A 313 -26.74 14.93 -0.65
CA GLU A 313 -26.40 13.63 -0.06
C GLU A 313 -25.06 13.66 0.71
N LEU A 314 -24.80 12.63 1.53
CA LEU A 314 -23.59 12.49 2.36
C LEU A 314 -22.31 12.61 1.51
N GLN A 315 -22.30 11.95 0.36
CA GLN A 315 -21.17 11.91 -0.58
C GLN A 315 -20.87 13.28 -1.22
N ALA A 316 -21.79 14.23 -1.13
CA ALA A 316 -21.63 15.58 -1.66
C ALA A 316 -21.21 16.61 -0.61
N LEU A 317 -21.00 16.20 0.64
CA LEU A 317 -20.43 17.08 1.66
C LEU A 317 -19.00 17.47 1.29
N PRO A 318 -18.61 18.75 1.46
CA PRO A 318 -17.29 19.22 1.00
C PRO A 318 -16.11 18.63 1.76
N GLU A 319 -16.34 18.09 2.94
CA GLU A 319 -15.33 17.46 3.79
C GLU A 319 -15.14 15.96 3.49
N VAL A 320 -15.97 15.39 2.62
CA VAL A 320 -16.00 13.97 2.31
C VAL A 320 -15.19 13.67 1.06
N LEU A 321 -14.38 12.62 1.11
CA LEU A 321 -13.74 12.00 -0.04
C LEU A 321 -14.64 10.85 -0.52
N CYS A 322 -15.36 11.09 -1.63
CA CYS A 322 -16.32 10.16 -2.22
C CYS A 322 -15.63 9.18 -3.19
N VAL A 323 -15.79 7.89 -2.95
CA VAL A 323 -15.07 6.82 -3.66
C VAL A 323 -16.02 5.99 -4.52
N SER A 324 -15.79 5.98 -5.83
CA SER A 324 -16.43 5.07 -6.78
C SER A 324 -15.66 3.75 -6.95
N ALA A 325 -16.28 2.76 -7.56
CA ALA A 325 -15.73 1.41 -7.68
C ALA A 325 -15.33 1.04 -9.11
N ILE A 326 -14.13 0.46 -9.25
CA ILE A 326 -13.64 -0.16 -10.49
C ILE A 326 -13.41 -1.66 -10.30
N ASP A 327 -13.41 -2.40 -11.41
CA ASP A 327 -13.10 -3.82 -11.47
C ASP A 327 -11.57 -4.07 -11.61
N ASN A 328 -11.19 -5.35 -11.72
CA ASN A 328 -9.81 -5.79 -11.85
C ASN A 328 -9.14 -5.44 -13.21
N TYR A 329 -9.87 -4.83 -14.13
CA TYR A 329 -9.35 -4.31 -15.40
C TYR A 329 -9.31 -2.78 -15.43
N GLY A 330 -9.74 -2.13 -14.35
CA GLY A 330 -9.84 -0.66 -14.27
C GLY A 330 -11.11 -0.08 -14.87
N TYR A 331 -12.07 -0.91 -15.30
CA TYR A 331 -13.37 -0.43 -15.75
C TYR A 331 -14.27 -0.11 -14.56
N SER A 332 -15.12 0.91 -14.72
CA SER A 332 -16.16 1.19 -13.73
C SER A 332 -17.11 0.00 -13.57
N THR A 333 -17.46 -0.31 -12.33
CA THR A 333 -18.47 -1.32 -12.06
C THR A 333 -19.86 -0.83 -12.45
N SER A 334 -20.75 -1.75 -12.87
CA SER A 334 -22.07 -1.39 -13.38
C SER A 334 -23.02 -0.83 -12.33
N TYR A 335 -22.70 -0.97 -11.06
CA TYR A 335 -23.51 -0.54 -9.93
C TYR A 335 -23.07 0.80 -9.33
N THR A 336 -21.82 1.22 -9.54
CA THR A 336 -21.31 2.43 -8.86
C THR A 336 -22.17 3.65 -9.13
N ASN A 337 -22.47 4.42 -8.09
CA ASN A 337 -23.07 5.74 -8.25
C ASN A 337 -22.03 6.70 -8.85
N PHE A 338 -22.53 7.79 -9.42
CA PHE A 338 -21.73 8.72 -10.19
C PHE A 338 -22.20 10.17 -10.01
N GLY A 339 -21.43 11.12 -10.49
CA GLY A 339 -21.75 12.55 -10.50
C GLY A 339 -20.59 13.44 -10.08
N PRO A 340 -20.82 14.76 -10.04
CA PRO A 340 -19.78 15.74 -9.72
C PRO A 340 -19.19 15.62 -8.31
N SER A 341 -19.81 14.81 -7.45
CA SER A 341 -19.37 14.57 -6.08
C SER A 341 -18.43 13.39 -5.93
N VAL A 342 -18.21 12.61 -6.99
CA VAL A 342 -17.20 11.55 -6.96
C VAL A 342 -15.82 12.19 -7.06
N ASP A 343 -14.98 11.98 -6.06
CA ASP A 343 -13.62 12.54 -6.03
C ASP A 343 -12.60 11.62 -6.68
N ILE A 344 -12.73 10.29 -6.45
CA ILE A 344 -11.73 9.30 -6.85
C ILE A 344 -12.36 7.93 -7.13
N ALA A 345 -11.72 7.13 -7.97
CA ALA A 345 -12.07 5.72 -8.19
C ALA A 345 -11.04 4.80 -7.55
N ALA A 346 -11.52 3.71 -6.95
CA ALA A 346 -10.66 2.69 -6.35
C ALA A 346 -11.14 1.28 -6.67
N PRO A 347 -10.24 0.25 -6.62
CA PRO A 347 -10.62 -1.12 -6.84
C PRO A 347 -11.68 -1.60 -5.83
N SER A 348 -12.72 -2.26 -6.33
CA SER A 348 -13.68 -2.98 -5.49
C SER A 348 -13.03 -4.26 -4.98
N ALA A 349 -12.42 -4.23 -3.81
CA ALA A 349 -11.73 -5.36 -3.19
C ALA A 349 -12.68 -6.55 -3.01
N THR A 350 -12.37 -7.69 -3.62
CA THR A 350 -13.25 -8.86 -3.58
C THR A 350 -12.82 -9.90 -2.54
N VAL A 351 -11.57 -9.85 -2.12
CA VAL A 351 -11.02 -10.76 -1.12
C VAL A 351 -10.82 -10.01 0.17
N SER A 352 -11.47 -10.44 1.24
CA SER A 352 -11.32 -9.91 2.59
C SER A 352 -11.59 -10.99 3.64
N ILE A 353 -11.45 -10.63 4.90
CA ILE A 353 -11.76 -11.52 6.03
C ILE A 353 -13.28 -11.53 6.30
N SER A 354 -13.73 -12.58 6.99
CA SER A 354 -15.14 -12.80 7.33
C SER A 354 -15.26 -13.48 8.68
N PRO A 355 -16.21 -13.08 9.53
CA PRO A 355 -16.45 -13.74 10.80
C PRO A 355 -17.11 -15.13 10.66
N ILE A 356 -17.56 -15.51 9.43
CA ILE A 356 -18.22 -16.77 9.15
C ILE A 356 -17.22 -17.86 8.83
N ASP A 357 -16.37 -17.63 7.82
CA ASP A 357 -15.46 -18.63 7.23
C ASP A 357 -13.99 -18.13 7.22
N ASP A 358 -13.63 -17.23 8.12
CA ASP A 358 -12.33 -16.53 8.20
C ASP A 358 -11.97 -15.74 6.93
N LEU A 359 -12.62 -15.99 5.79
CA LEU A 359 -12.35 -15.37 4.49
C LEU A 359 -13.61 -15.23 3.66
N THR A 360 -13.77 -14.09 2.97
CA THR A 360 -14.71 -13.90 1.87
C THR A 360 -13.98 -13.64 0.56
N THR A 361 -14.52 -14.10 -0.56
CA THR A 361 -14.00 -13.89 -1.91
C THR A 361 -14.99 -13.15 -2.82
N ASP A 362 -16.13 -12.78 -2.30
CA ASP A 362 -17.24 -12.10 -2.98
C ASP A 362 -17.67 -10.80 -2.29
N PHE A 363 -16.81 -10.25 -1.44
CA PHE A 363 -16.94 -8.89 -0.96
C PHE A 363 -16.91 -7.92 -2.15
N GLY A 364 -17.51 -6.75 -2.06
CA GLY A 364 -17.57 -5.90 -3.24
C GLY A 364 -18.33 -4.61 -3.02
N GLY A 365 -18.79 -4.02 -4.11
CA GLY A 365 -19.46 -2.74 -4.07
C GLY A 365 -18.48 -1.57 -3.91
N THR A 366 -19.02 -0.36 -3.84
CA THR A 366 -18.28 0.82 -3.40
C THR A 366 -17.87 0.71 -1.93
N SER A 367 -18.54 -0.16 -1.18
CA SER A 367 -18.17 -0.54 0.20
C SER A 367 -16.79 -1.18 0.29
N ALA A 368 -16.34 -1.86 -0.76
CA ALA A 368 -15.01 -2.46 -0.84
C ALA A 368 -13.95 -1.50 -1.43
N ALA A 369 -14.38 -0.47 -2.15
CA ALA A 369 -13.48 0.55 -2.71
C ALA A 369 -13.12 1.65 -1.68
N ALA A 370 -14.08 2.07 -0.85
CA ALA A 370 -13.85 3.08 0.18
C ALA A 370 -12.71 2.70 1.16
N PRO A 371 -12.66 1.48 1.75
CA PRO A 371 -11.60 1.11 2.66
C PRO A 371 -10.21 1.00 1.99
N VAL A 372 -10.13 0.81 0.67
CA VAL A 372 -8.86 0.89 -0.06
C VAL A 372 -8.31 2.31 0.00
N VAL A 373 -9.17 3.32 -0.19
CA VAL A 373 -8.78 4.74 -0.08
C VAL A 373 -8.51 5.14 1.36
N ALA A 374 -9.35 4.69 2.31
CA ALA A 374 -9.15 4.97 3.73
C ALA A 374 -7.82 4.40 4.25
N GLY A 375 -7.48 3.18 3.86
CA GLY A 375 -6.20 2.57 4.21
C GLY A 375 -5.00 3.25 3.54
N LEU A 376 -5.13 3.74 2.30
CA LEU A 376 -4.10 4.57 1.67
C LEU A 376 -3.90 5.88 2.42
N ALA A 377 -4.99 6.57 2.81
CA ALA A 377 -4.92 7.78 3.63
C ALA A 377 -4.23 7.53 4.98
N ALA A 378 -4.53 6.39 5.62
CA ALA A 378 -3.87 5.99 6.85
C ALA A 378 -2.37 5.70 6.63
N TRP A 379 -2.02 5.02 5.55
CA TRP A 379 -0.62 4.81 5.19
C TRP A 379 0.12 6.13 4.98
N ILE A 380 -0.46 7.09 4.25
CA ILE A 380 0.12 8.43 4.06
C ILE A 380 0.39 9.09 5.41
N LEU A 381 -0.58 9.08 6.32
CA LEU A 381 -0.44 9.68 7.64
C LEU A 381 0.56 8.95 8.54
N SER A 382 0.86 7.68 8.27
CA SER A 382 1.89 6.94 8.99
C SER A 382 3.32 7.39 8.64
N VAL A 383 3.52 7.92 7.44
CA VAL A 383 4.83 8.41 6.96
C VAL A 383 4.91 9.94 6.93
N ALA A 384 3.78 10.63 6.90
CA ALA A 384 3.69 12.10 6.87
C ALA A 384 2.59 12.59 7.87
N PRO A 385 2.79 12.42 9.19
CA PRO A 385 1.78 12.70 10.23
C PRO A 385 1.47 14.20 10.40
N GLU A 386 2.28 15.08 9.81
CA GLU A 386 2.07 16.53 9.84
C GLU A 386 0.98 16.99 8.87
N LEU A 387 0.64 16.21 7.85
CA LEU A 387 -0.37 16.60 6.86
C LEU A 387 -1.77 16.71 7.48
N THR A 388 -2.50 17.71 7.05
CA THR A 388 -3.93 17.87 7.36
C THR A 388 -4.79 16.89 6.57
N ALA A 389 -6.03 16.71 6.97
CA ALA A 389 -6.99 15.88 6.22
C ALA A 389 -7.22 16.41 4.79
N GLU A 390 -7.27 17.74 4.62
CA GLU A 390 -7.39 18.40 3.30
C GLU A 390 -6.17 18.10 2.42
N GLU A 391 -4.94 18.18 2.98
CA GLU A 391 -3.70 17.89 2.24
C GLU A 391 -3.58 16.43 1.86
N VAL A 392 -3.99 15.48 2.70
CA VAL A 392 -4.02 14.05 2.38
C VAL A 392 -5.04 13.76 1.27
N SER A 393 -6.24 14.31 1.38
CA SER A 393 -7.27 14.14 0.35
C SER A 393 -6.83 14.75 -0.98
N ALA A 394 -6.24 15.95 -0.96
CA ALA A 394 -5.67 16.57 -2.15
C ALA A 394 -4.54 15.75 -2.76
N LEU A 395 -3.64 15.20 -1.94
CA LEU A 395 -2.53 14.35 -2.42
C LEU A 395 -3.05 13.11 -3.13
N ILE A 396 -4.06 12.41 -2.58
CA ILE A 396 -4.68 11.24 -3.22
C ILE A 396 -5.32 11.62 -4.56
N VAL A 397 -6.04 12.75 -4.61
CA VAL A 397 -6.74 13.23 -5.81
C VAL A 397 -5.76 13.74 -6.87
N ASP A 398 -4.78 14.55 -6.49
CA ASP A 398 -3.83 15.19 -7.41
C ASP A 398 -2.83 14.18 -8.03
N THR A 399 -2.58 13.05 -7.36
CA THR A 399 -1.71 11.98 -7.85
C THR A 399 -2.46 10.86 -8.56
N ALA A 400 -3.79 10.95 -8.67
CA ALA A 400 -4.61 9.95 -9.36
C ALA A 400 -4.25 9.86 -10.84
N THR A 401 -4.32 8.66 -11.40
CA THR A 401 -4.13 8.44 -12.83
C THR A 401 -5.47 8.53 -13.55
N GLU A 402 -5.59 9.43 -14.52
CA GLU A 402 -6.78 9.52 -15.36
C GLU A 402 -7.08 8.17 -16.02
N SER A 403 -8.36 7.76 -15.97
CA SER A 403 -8.76 6.49 -16.60
C SER A 403 -8.61 6.58 -18.11
N PRO A 404 -7.93 5.62 -18.77
CA PRO A 404 -7.78 5.62 -20.23
C PRO A 404 -9.07 5.27 -20.99
N PHE A 405 -10.12 4.87 -20.28
CA PHE A 405 -11.38 4.40 -20.86
C PHE A 405 -12.40 5.50 -21.07
N VAL A 406 -12.16 6.69 -20.53
CA VAL A 406 -13.08 7.83 -20.58
C VAL A 406 -12.34 9.11 -20.93
N THR A 407 -13.09 10.18 -21.19
CA THR A 407 -12.50 11.52 -21.36
C THR A 407 -12.86 12.35 -20.15
N HIS A 408 -11.85 12.82 -19.43
CA HIS A 408 -12.02 13.76 -18.35
C HIS A 408 -12.32 15.15 -18.88
N ASP A 409 -12.97 15.99 -18.10
CA ASP A 409 -13.26 17.37 -18.44
C ASP A 409 -12.01 18.28 -18.37
N ALA A 410 -12.20 19.60 -18.53
CA ALA A 410 -11.07 20.53 -18.51
C ALA A 410 -10.39 20.68 -17.13
N ASP A 411 -11.08 20.28 -16.08
CA ASP A 411 -10.58 20.31 -14.71
C ASP A 411 -10.01 18.93 -14.28
N GLY A 412 -9.96 17.97 -15.23
CA GLY A 412 -9.44 16.61 -15.00
C GLY A 412 -10.43 15.70 -14.26
N HIS A 413 -11.74 16.04 -14.26
CA HIS A 413 -12.78 15.28 -13.57
C HIS A 413 -13.64 14.46 -14.56
N HIS A 414 -14.17 13.33 -14.10
CA HIS A 414 -15.17 12.51 -14.76
C HIS A 414 -16.20 12.01 -13.75
N ASP A 415 -17.49 12.09 -14.07
CA ASP A 415 -18.59 11.76 -13.14
C ASP A 415 -18.49 10.39 -12.48
N ILE A 416 -17.84 9.39 -13.10
CA ILE A 416 -17.66 8.04 -12.53
C ILE A 416 -16.30 7.89 -11.86
N TYR A 417 -15.24 8.39 -12.47
CA TYR A 417 -13.87 8.16 -12.00
C TYR A 417 -13.34 9.28 -11.11
N GLY A 418 -14.12 10.35 -10.90
CA GLY A 418 -13.60 11.53 -10.24
C GLY A 418 -12.39 12.09 -10.98
N HIS A 419 -11.32 12.35 -10.28
CA HIS A 419 -10.05 12.79 -10.88
C HIS A 419 -9.17 11.65 -11.39
N GLY A 420 -9.62 10.40 -11.24
CA GLY A 420 -8.91 9.23 -11.77
C GLY A 420 -8.96 8.03 -10.83
N ILE A 421 -8.09 7.07 -11.10
CA ILE A 421 -7.87 5.87 -10.28
C ILE A 421 -6.73 6.16 -9.31
N ILE A 422 -6.89 5.79 -8.03
CA ILE A 422 -5.83 5.96 -7.03
C ILE A 422 -4.52 5.33 -7.51
N THR A 423 -3.41 6.03 -7.28
CA THR A 423 -2.08 5.61 -7.72
C THR A 423 -1.08 5.74 -6.56
N PRO A 424 -1.00 4.74 -5.67
CA PRO A 424 -0.14 4.78 -4.49
C PRO A 424 1.32 5.08 -4.79
N THR A 425 1.87 4.58 -5.90
CA THR A 425 3.26 4.87 -6.30
C THR A 425 3.48 6.35 -6.61
N ALA A 426 2.50 7.02 -7.24
CA ALA A 426 2.59 8.47 -7.47
C ALA A 426 2.47 9.27 -6.16
N VAL A 427 1.68 8.78 -5.20
CA VAL A 427 1.68 9.34 -3.82
C VAL A 427 3.07 9.24 -3.19
N LEU A 428 3.71 8.09 -3.28
CA LEU A 428 5.05 7.86 -2.74
C LEU A 428 6.08 8.80 -3.39
N ASP A 429 6.04 8.93 -4.71
CA ASP A 429 6.92 9.85 -5.45
C ASP A 429 6.71 11.29 -5.01
N ALA A 430 5.46 11.75 -4.87
CA ALA A 430 5.16 13.11 -4.43
C ALA A 430 5.63 13.41 -2.99
N LEU A 431 5.56 12.42 -2.09
CA LEU A 431 6.06 12.54 -0.72
C LEU A 431 7.60 12.60 -0.67
N THR A 432 8.28 11.84 -1.54
CA THR A 432 9.75 11.80 -1.59
C THR A 432 10.35 13.02 -2.29
N ASP A 433 9.69 13.56 -3.32
CA ASP A 433 10.14 14.77 -4.04
C ASP A 433 9.97 16.05 -3.20
N SER A 434 9.12 16.01 -2.17
CA SER A 434 8.90 17.15 -1.25
C SER A 434 9.98 17.28 -0.17
N GLU A 435 10.89 16.31 0.01
CA GLU A 435 12.06 16.46 0.89
C GLU A 435 13.01 17.52 0.31
N PRO A 436 13.37 18.57 1.08
CA PRO A 436 14.30 19.57 0.60
C PRO A 436 15.66 18.89 0.35
N ASP A 437 16.16 19.04 -0.88
CA ASP A 437 17.53 18.67 -1.25
C ASP A 437 18.52 19.28 -0.23
N THR A 438 18.90 18.52 0.78
CA THR A 438 20.01 18.84 1.67
C THR A 438 21.29 18.57 0.90
N GLY A 439 21.49 19.34 -0.18
CA GLY A 439 22.67 19.29 -1.01
C GLY A 439 23.92 19.23 -0.16
N THR A 440 24.63 18.14 -0.25
CA THR A 440 26.02 18.06 0.21
C THR A 440 26.76 19.18 -0.46
N PRO A 441 27.45 20.08 0.31
CA PRO A 441 28.23 21.10 -0.32
C PRO A 441 29.31 20.44 -1.18
N ASP A 442 29.22 20.73 -2.49
CA ASP A 442 30.24 20.35 -3.47
C ASP A 442 31.59 20.84 -2.93
N SER A 443 32.45 19.92 -2.56
CA SER A 443 33.82 20.17 -2.22
C SER A 443 34.59 20.46 -3.51
N GLY A 444 34.33 21.64 -4.08
CA GLY A 444 35.09 22.18 -5.18
C GLY A 444 36.54 22.34 -4.75
N THR A 445 37.42 21.54 -5.32
CA THR A 445 38.86 21.74 -5.31
C THR A 445 39.19 23.08 -5.96
N PRO A 446 40.05 23.93 -5.37
CA PRO A 446 40.47 25.13 -6.02
C PRO A 446 41.48 24.78 -7.13
N ASP A 447 41.12 25.05 -8.38
CA ASP A 447 42.06 25.07 -9.48
C ASP A 447 42.94 26.30 -9.35
N ASP A 448 44.26 26.08 -9.42
CA ASP A 448 45.37 27.01 -9.30
C ASP A 448 45.34 28.06 -10.41
N ALA A 449 45.77 29.22 -9.95
CA ALA A 449 46.00 30.48 -10.63
C ALA A 449 46.91 30.43 -11.87
N ASP A 450 46.69 31.36 -12.75
CA ASP A 450 47.86 32.14 -13.29
C ASP A 450 47.45 33.58 -13.61
N GLY A 451 48.46 34.46 -13.43
CA GLY A 451 48.45 35.85 -13.14
C GLY A 451 48.09 36.80 -14.28
N GLY A 452 48.01 38.06 -13.94
CA GLY A 452 48.04 39.20 -14.87
C GLY A 452 47.58 40.50 -14.23
N ASP A 453 48.56 41.30 -13.89
CA ASP A 453 48.59 42.70 -13.45
C ASP A 453 47.49 43.62 -14.00
N ASP A 454 46.96 44.59 -13.26
CA ASP A 454 47.41 45.96 -13.14
C ASP A 454 46.29 46.93 -12.70
N ASP A 455 46.68 47.77 -11.77
CA ASP A 455 46.40 49.20 -11.57
C ASP A 455 45.06 49.77 -11.07
N GLY A 456 45.12 50.34 -9.92
CA GLY A 456 44.71 51.72 -9.69
C GLY A 456 43.45 52.05 -8.89
N SER A 457 43.69 52.55 -7.67
CA SER A 457 43.00 53.69 -7.04
C SER A 457 41.98 53.48 -5.93
N THR A 458 42.43 53.68 -4.72
CA THR A 458 41.97 54.59 -3.61
C THR A 458 40.47 54.76 -3.39
N ASP A 459 39.87 54.48 -2.22
CA ASP A 459 39.99 55.36 -1.03
C ASP A 459 39.14 54.81 0.16
N LYS A 460 39.76 54.86 1.30
CA LYS A 460 39.30 55.02 2.71
C LYS A 460 37.94 54.65 3.23
N GLY A 461 37.92 53.85 4.29
CA GLY A 461 37.47 54.38 5.57
C GLY A 461 36.47 53.52 6.35
N GLY A 462 36.89 53.07 7.51
CA GLY A 462 36.03 53.06 8.66
C GLY A 462 35.82 51.72 9.40
N CYS A 463 36.73 51.47 10.31
CA CYS A 463 36.64 50.47 11.38
C CYS A 463 35.57 50.85 12.42
N ALA A 464 34.77 49.87 12.88
CA ALA A 464 34.25 49.88 14.25
C ALA A 464 33.87 48.46 14.70
N THR A 465 34.65 47.95 15.58
CA THR A 465 34.41 46.84 16.48
C THR A 465 33.41 47.22 17.56
N VAL A 466 32.45 46.36 17.91
CA VAL A 466 31.94 46.20 19.27
C VAL A 466 31.55 44.74 19.52
N SER A 467 32.11 44.25 20.61
CA SER A 467 31.91 42.94 21.24
C SER A 467 30.57 42.81 21.95
N GLY A 468 30.10 41.59 22.04
CA GLY A 468 29.61 41.07 23.32
C GLY A 468 28.17 40.58 23.41
N THR A 469 28.06 39.35 23.81
CA THR A 469 27.14 38.69 24.77
C THR A 469 25.93 37.93 24.25
N THR A 470 26.10 36.63 24.31
CA THR A 470 25.24 35.49 24.77
C THR A 470 23.71 35.61 24.86
N MET A 471 23.15 34.48 24.48
CA MET A 471 21.91 33.79 24.88
C MET A 471 20.64 34.06 24.08
N GLY A 472 20.09 32.93 23.62
CA GLY A 472 18.66 32.77 23.32
C GLY A 472 18.41 32.01 22.05
N SER A 473 18.32 30.68 22.17
CA SER A 473 17.79 29.82 21.10
C SER A 473 16.36 30.23 20.79
N LEU A 474 16.15 30.79 19.61
CA LEU A 474 14.82 31.01 19.05
C LEU A 474 14.80 30.24 17.74
N TRP A 475 14.06 29.13 17.71
CA TRP A 475 13.74 28.45 16.49
C TRP A 475 12.79 29.32 15.67
N ILE A 476 13.34 29.93 14.63
CA ILE A 476 12.55 30.60 13.61
C ILE A 476 12.24 29.53 12.57
N VAL A 477 11.00 29.03 12.58
CA VAL A 477 10.40 28.31 11.47
C VAL A 477 10.28 29.30 10.31
N VAL A 478 11.12 29.15 9.32
CA VAL A 478 10.95 29.82 8.03
C VAL A 478 9.95 29.00 7.23
N LEU A 479 8.70 29.43 7.22
CA LEU A 479 7.72 29.00 6.23
C LEU A 479 8.21 29.43 4.85
N GLY A 480 8.81 28.49 4.13
CA GLY A 480 9.03 28.62 2.70
C GLY A 480 7.68 28.49 1.99
N LEU A 481 7.15 29.62 1.55
CA LEU A 481 6.05 29.67 0.59
C LEU A 481 6.52 29.00 -0.71
N LEU A 482 6.24 27.72 -0.85
CA LEU A 482 6.20 27.06 -2.15
C LEU A 482 5.00 27.63 -2.91
N GLY A 483 5.30 28.30 -4.02
CA GLY A 483 4.31 28.79 -4.96
C GLY A 483 3.68 27.64 -5.74
N LEU A 484 2.86 26.86 -5.08
CA LEU A 484 1.82 26.09 -5.74
C LEU A 484 0.81 27.10 -6.27
N THR A 485 0.78 27.27 -7.57
CA THR A 485 -0.33 27.98 -8.24
C THR A 485 -1.59 27.23 -7.87
N ARG A 486 -2.32 27.78 -6.91
CA ARG A 486 -3.64 27.30 -6.52
C ARG A 486 -4.50 27.18 -7.77
N ARG A 487 -4.74 25.99 -8.23
CA ARG A 487 -5.97 25.68 -8.94
C ARG A 487 -7.03 25.56 -7.84
N THR A 488 -7.74 26.64 -7.61
CA THR A 488 -8.93 26.62 -6.76
C THR A 488 -9.94 25.69 -7.44
N PRO A 489 -10.43 24.64 -6.81
CA PRO A 489 -11.61 23.96 -7.31
C PRO A 489 -12.73 24.99 -7.33
N ALA A 490 -13.26 25.24 -8.53
CA ALA A 490 -14.38 26.17 -8.73
C ALA A 490 -15.66 25.55 -8.16
N ARG A 491 -15.82 25.54 -6.85
CA ARG A 491 -17.12 25.36 -6.19
C ARG A 491 -17.71 26.73 -5.89
N LEU A 492 -18.07 27.48 -6.93
CA LEU A 492 -18.98 28.60 -6.81
C LEU A 492 -20.41 28.07 -6.94
N ARG A 493 -20.99 27.65 -5.81
CA ARG A 493 -22.44 27.50 -5.70
C ARG A 493 -23.05 28.90 -5.50
N THR A 494 -23.61 29.47 -6.55
CA THR A 494 -24.54 30.60 -6.42
C THR A 494 -25.84 30.10 -5.82
N ALA A 495 -26.10 30.52 -4.59
CA ALA A 495 -27.43 30.39 -3.97
C ALA A 495 -28.52 31.05 -4.85
N ARG A 496 -29.54 30.28 -5.18
CA ARG A 496 -30.88 30.75 -5.42
C ARG A 496 -31.87 29.97 -4.57
#